data_7102720fbb9b742f536357685611ea79
#
_entry.id   7102720fbb9b742f536357685611ea79
#
_cell.length_a   1.000
_cell.length_b   1.000
_cell.length_c   1.000
_cell.angle_alpha   90.00
_cell.angle_beta   90.00
_cell.angle_gamma   90.00
#
_symmetry.space_group_name_H-M   'P 1'
#
loop_
_entity.id
_entity.type
_entity.pdbx_description
1 polymer ?
#
loop_
_entity_poly.entity_id
_entity_poly.type
_entity_poly.pdbx_seq_one_letter_code
_entity_poly.pdbx_strand_id
1 'polypeptide(L)'
;MSQCRQVNGPILLGTYHVDIFCTFEVQHAHTQKNDQTKGMKIVIIGNGIAGTNAARFIRKRTDHQIIMISEESWQPYSRTALMYVYMGHLKLKDTHLYEDWFWEKNCLERIQSRVNRVDIHKKQLQLQDGKTLEYDKLIIACGSRPNKFGWPGQSLKGVQGLYHLQDLESMEGSTLDILAAGKNARAVIVGGGLIGIEMAEMFHSRHIPVTFLVRENSFWNQVLPPEESDMINRHIREHGIDLRLNTELKEITGDAAGKVSEVYTNHGDRIACQFAGLTVGVSPNIDFLQESGIKLNRGVLVNEWLETSEKDIYAIGDCAELQQPDSGRRAIEAVWYTGRMMGQTVAQTICGVKTAYKPGIWFNSAKFFDIEYQVYGDVPAVLPAHLETLYWEHPEGRKSVRINFEKNGGAVTGFNLMGVRYRQEVCEKWIKERTPISQVLENLSLANFDPEFFRQYESEILDQYNRQNNTNIRLSSKRSRNQVSRFLSNLGQQSNA
;
A
#
# COMPACT_ATOMS: atom_id res chain seq x y z
N MET A 1 25.49 -40.12 -13.86
CA MET A 1 26.82 -39.51 -14.09
C MET A 1 26.64 -38.39 -15.09
N SER A 2 26.68 -37.17 -14.69
CA SER A 2 27.32 -36.01 -15.37
C SER A 2 26.94 -34.74 -14.62
N GLN A 3 27.98 -34.06 -14.24
CA GLN A 3 28.09 -32.90 -13.37
C GLN A 3 27.44 -31.65 -13.98
N CYS A 4 26.64 -30.89 -13.21
CA CYS A 4 26.40 -29.48 -13.47
C CYS A 4 27.47 -28.65 -12.77
N ARG A 5 28.25 -27.93 -13.56
CA ARG A 5 29.24 -26.93 -13.12
C ARG A 5 28.52 -25.64 -12.67
N GLN A 6 28.85 -25.19 -11.48
CA GLN A 6 28.65 -23.82 -11.03
C GLN A 6 29.47 -22.86 -11.88
N VAL A 7 28.84 -21.76 -12.28
CA VAL A 7 29.57 -20.57 -12.77
C VAL A 7 29.24 -19.42 -11.81
N ASN A 8 30.24 -19.09 -11.00
CA ASN A 8 30.27 -17.88 -10.19
C ASN A 8 30.80 -16.72 -11.05
N GLY A 9 30.12 -15.59 -11.03
CA GLY A 9 30.64 -14.31 -11.49
C GLY A 9 29.76 -13.17 -10.94
N PRO A 10 30.36 -12.15 -10.29
CA PRO A 10 29.59 -11.10 -9.64
C PRO A 10 29.25 -10.00 -10.65
N ILE A 11 27.98 -9.64 -10.76
CA ILE A 11 27.55 -8.38 -11.38
C ILE A 11 26.90 -7.54 -10.28
N LEU A 12 27.65 -6.53 -9.85
CA LEU A 12 27.15 -5.40 -9.08
C LEU A 12 26.21 -4.57 -9.96
N LEU A 13 24.92 -4.65 -9.71
CA LEU A 13 23.94 -3.64 -10.09
C LEU A 13 23.00 -3.50 -8.92
N GLY A 14 23.06 -2.34 -8.26
CA GLY A 14 22.18 -1.97 -7.16
C GLY A 14 20.72 -1.89 -7.62
N THR A 15 20.01 -2.97 -7.48
CA THR A 15 18.56 -3.03 -7.58
C THR A 15 18.00 -2.97 -6.16
N TYR A 16 17.30 -1.90 -5.86
CA TYR A 16 16.54 -1.75 -4.62
C TYR A 16 15.39 -2.76 -4.61
N HIS A 17 15.66 -3.96 -4.11
CA HIS A 17 14.62 -4.90 -3.72
C HIS A 17 14.17 -4.54 -2.31
N VAL A 18 12.97 -4.02 -2.19
CA VAL A 18 12.28 -3.96 -0.89
C VAL A 18 11.75 -5.36 -0.61
N ASP A 19 12.65 -6.28 -0.25
CA ASP A 19 12.27 -7.60 0.28
C ASP A 19 11.98 -7.46 1.78
N ILE A 20 10.78 -6.99 2.10
CA ILE A 20 10.23 -7.22 3.45
C ILE A 20 9.69 -8.64 3.47
N PHE A 21 10.58 -9.63 3.56
CA PHE A 21 10.21 -11.00 3.91
C PHE A 21 9.91 -11.07 5.41
N CYS A 22 8.67 -10.82 5.81
CA CYS A 22 8.14 -11.41 7.02
C CYS A 22 7.95 -12.90 6.75
N THR A 23 8.94 -13.72 7.06
CA THR A 23 8.83 -15.18 7.08
C THR A 23 8.00 -15.57 8.29
N PHE A 24 6.69 -15.59 8.16
CA PHE A 24 5.85 -16.41 9.02
C PHE A 24 5.94 -17.84 8.49
N GLU A 25 6.89 -18.62 8.99
CA GLU A 25 6.85 -20.08 8.87
C GLU A 25 5.76 -20.61 9.80
N VAL A 26 4.62 -20.94 9.21
CA VAL A 26 3.60 -21.73 9.89
C VAL A 26 4.07 -23.19 9.85
N GLN A 27 4.34 -23.76 11.03
CA GLN A 27 4.62 -25.18 11.18
C GLN A 27 3.55 -26.03 10.49
N HIS A 28 4.00 -26.95 9.64
CA HIS A 28 3.14 -27.95 9.00
C HIS A 28 2.60 -28.91 10.04
N ALA A 29 1.41 -28.67 10.55
CA ALA A 29 0.60 -29.75 11.08
C ALA A 29 0.15 -30.59 9.87
N HIS A 30 0.69 -31.79 9.73
CA HIS A 30 0.16 -32.81 8.85
C HIS A 30 -1.25 -33.18 9.34
N THR A 31 -2.25 -32.47 8.88
CA THR A 31 -3.63 -32.89 9.01
C THR A 31 -3.85 -34.04 8.02
N GLN A 32 -4.23 -35.19 8.56
CA GLN A 32 -4.68 -36.33 7.78
C GLN A 32 -5.73 -35.87 6.76
N LYS A 33 -5.51 -36.20 5.49
CA LYS A 33 -6.50 -36.02 4.42
C LYS A 33 -7.76 -36.77 4.81
N ASN A 34 -8.81 -36.03 5.16
CA ASN A 34 -10.15 -36.61 5.29
C ASN A 34 -10.69 -36.80 3.87
N ASP A 35 -10.67 -38.08 3.47
CA ASP A 35 -11.28 -38.57 2.23
C ASP A 35 -12.79 -38.48 2.38
N GLN A 36 -13.42 -37.45 1.78
CA GLN A 36 -14.84 -37.36 1.35
C GLN A 36 -15.35 -35.88 1.27
N THR A 37 -14.72 -35.01 0.50
CA THR A 37 -15.40 -33.82 0.01
C THR A 37 -15.14 -33.69 -1.48
N LYS A 38 -16.21 -33.88 -2.29
CA LYS A 38 -16.25 -33.45 -3.69
C LYS A 38 -15.63 -32.06 -3.77
N GLY A 39 -14.59 -31.85 -4.57
CA GLY A 39 -13.86 -30.59 -4.60
C GLY A 39 -14.80 -29.41 -4.86
N MET A 40 -14.85 -28.46 -3.92
CA MET A 40 -15.66 -27.23 -4.08
C MET A 40 -15.10 -26.36 -5.22
N LYS A 41 -15.99 -25.63 -5.89
CA LYS A 41 -15.63 -24.60 -6.83
C LYS A 41 -15.56 -23.24 -6.11
N ILE A 42 -14.36 -22.71 -5.99
CA ILE A 42 -14.09 -21.40 -5.37
C ILE A 42 -13.80 -20.39 -6.46
N VAL A 43 -14.62 -19.34 -6.53
CA VAL A 43 -14.43 -18.27 -7.50
C VAL A 43 -13.96 -17.00 -6.79
N ILE A 44 -12.96 -16.33 -7.37
CA ILE A 44 -12.34 -15.11 -6.83
C ILE A 44 -12.50 -14.00 -7.87
N ILE A 45 -13.22 -12.94 -7.53
CA ILE A 45 -13.34 -11.74 -8.35
C ILE A 45 -12.19 -10.78 -8.01
N GLY A 46 -11.23 -10.66 -8.91
CA GLY A 46 -10.03 -9.84 -8.76
C GLY A 46 -8.77 -10.66 -8.57
N ASN A 47 -7.77 -10.38 -9.39
CA ASN A 47 -6.44 -11.00 -9.37
C ASN A 47 -5.34 -10.10 -8.77
N GLY A 48 -5.73 -9.06 -8.02
CA GLY A 48 -4.80 -8.24 -7.25
C GLY A 48 -4.15 -9.04 -6.11
N ILE A 49 -3.35 -8.36 -5.28
CA ILE A 49 -2.59 -9.00 -4.18
C ILE A 49 -3.48 -9.80 -3.23
N ALA A 50 -4.68 -9.31 -2.90
CA ALA A 50 -5.59 -9.99 -1.98
C ALA A 50 -6.12 -11.30 -2.58
N GLY A 51 -6.71 -11.26 -3.80
CA GLY A 51 -7.24 -12.43 -4.49
C GLY A 51 -6.19 -13.48 -4.81
N THR A 52 -5.01 -13.04 -5.29
CA THR A 52 -3.89 -13.93 -5.59
C THR A 52 -3.36 -14.64 -4.34
N ASN A 53 -3.24 -13.94 -3.20
CA ASN A 53 -2.85 -14.59 -1.95
C ASN A 53 -3.92 -15.56 -1.46
N ALA A 54 -5.20 -15.21 -1.53
CA ALA A 54 -6.29 -16.14 -1.20
C ALA A 54 -6.18 -17.43 -2.03
N ALA A 55 -6.10 -17.30 -3.36
CA ALA A 55 -5.96 -18.45 -4.26
C ALA A 55 -4.77 -19.35 -3.89
N ARG A 56 -3.60 -18.74 -3.70
CA ARG A 56 -2.36 -19.46 -3.34
C ARG A 56 -2.47 -20.19 -2.00
N PHE A 57 -3.00 -19.54 -0.96
CA PHE A 57 -3.10 -20.13 0.37
C PHE A 57 -4.19 -21.18 0.47
N ILE A 58 -5.29 -21.07 -0.31
CA ILE A 58 -6.30 -22.14 -0.45
C ILE A 58 -5.67 -23.34 -1.14
N ARG A 59 -4.97 -23.16 -2.27
CA ARG A 59 -4.32 -24.24 -3.03
C ARG A 59 -3.28 -25.00 -2.19
N LYS A 60 -2.56 -24.32 -1.31
CA LYS A 60 -1.60 -25.00 -0.41
C LYS A 60 -2.26 -25.99 0.56
N ARG A 61 -3.56 -25.87 0.80
CA ARG A 61 -4.29 -26.64 1.83
C ARG A 61 -5.35 -27.59 1.26
N THR A 62 -5.79 -27.33 0.02
CA THR A 62 -6.92 -28.06 -0.58
C THR A 62 -6.71 -28.32 -2.06
N ASP A 63 -7.43 -29.31 -2.60
CA ASP A 63 -7.49 -29.63 -4.02
C ASP A 63 -8.77 -29.07 -4.67
N HIS A 64 -9.40 -28.02 -4.09
CA HIS A 64 -10.59 -27.37 -4.65
C HIS A 64 -10.32 -26.78 -6.03
N GLN A 65 -11.34 -26.70 -6.89
CA GLN A 65 -11.25 -25.93 -8.11
C GLN A 65 -11.21 -24.43 -7.75
N ILE A 66 -10.18 -23.72 -8.23
CA ILE A 66 -10.01 -22.29 -7.95
C ILE A 66 -9.98 -21.54 -9.27
N ILE A 67 -10.91 -20.59 -9.44
CA ILE A 67 -11.04 -19.76 -10.63
C ILE A 67 -10.90 -18.30 -10.24
N MET A 68 -9.93 -17.59 -10.81
CA MET A 68 -9.72 -16.16 -10.61
C MET A 68 -10.24 -15.39 -11.83
N ILE A 69 -11.03 -14.34 -11.62
CA ILE A 69 -11.59 -13.51 -12.70
C ILE A 69 -11.04 -12.09 -12.55
N SER A 70 -10.52 -11.54 -13.64
CA SER A 70 -10.08 -10.14 -13.69
C SER A 70 -10.50 -9.49 -15.00
N GLU A 71 -11.00 -8.26 -14.92
CA GLU A 71 -11.28 -7.47 -16.12
C GLU A 71 -10.02 -6.77 -16.66
N GLU A 72 -9.07 -6.47 -15.80
CA GLU A 72 -7.94 -5.60 -16.06
C GLU A 72 -6.80 -6.30 -16.82
N SER A 73 -6.31 -7.39 -16.26
CA SER A 73 -5.12 -8.07 -16.79
C SER A 73 -5.18 -9.58 -16.62
N TRP A 74 -4.58 -10.29 -17.59
CA TRP A 74 -4.41 -11.75 -17.49
C TRP A 74 -3.43 -12.13 -16.38
N GLN A 75 -2.29 -11.42 -16.28
CA GLN A 75 -1.29 -11.66 -15.26
C GLN A 75 -1.51 -10.74 -14.04
N PRO A 76 -1.57 -11.31 -12.83
CA PRO A 76 -1.50 -10.53 -11.61
C PRO A 76 -0.16 -9.81 -11.50
N TYR A 77 -0.19 -8.55 -11.16
CA TYR A 77 0.99 -7.71 -11.04
C TYR A 77 0.96 -6.84 -9.77
N SER A 78 2.12 -6.32 -9.37
CA SER A 78 2.23 -5.38 -8.26
C SER A 78 1.85 -3.98 -8.73
N ARG A 79 0.64 -3.54 -8.36
CA ARG A 79 0.09 -2.23 -8.74
C ARG A 79 0.98 -1.06 -8.29
N THR A 80 1.55 -1.15 -7.10
CA THR A 80 2.46 -0.15 -6.55
C THR A 80 3.75 0.02 -7.36
N ALA A 81 4.06 -0.92 -8.25
CA ALA A 81 5.24 -0.87 -9.10
C ALA A 81 5.01 -0.18 -10.46
N LEU A 82 3.76 0.23 -10.78
CA LEU A 82 3.45 0.90 -12.07
C LEU A 82 4.27 2.19 -12.28
N MET A 83 4.51 2.94 -11.21
CA MET A 83 5.35 4.12 -11.28
C MET A 83 6.78 3.81 -11.76
N TYR A 84 7.37 2.71 -11.30
CA TYR A 84 8.72 2.29 -11.71
C TYR A 84 8.77 1.79 -13.15
N VAL A 85 7.66 1.24 -13.66
CA VAL A 85 7.53 0.88 -15.08
C VAL A 85 7.54 2.15 -15.93
N TYR A 86 6.74 3.17 -15.58
CA TYR A 86 6.71 4.44 -16.27
C TYR A 86 8.07 5.15 -16.27
N MET A 87 8.77 5.15 -15.14
CA MET A 87 10.10 5.73 -15.01
C MET A 87 11.20 4.94 -15.72
N GLY A 88 10.88 3.75 -16.27
CA GLY A 88 11.85 2.90 -16.97
C GLY A 88 12.78 2.09 -16.07
N HIS A 89 12.51 2.05 -14.77
CA HIS A 89 13.30 1.28 -13.79
C HIS A 89 12.98 -0.22 -13.86
N LEU A 90 11.75 -0.58 -14.24
CA LEU A 90 11.25 -1.95 -14.37
C LEU A 90 10.53 -2.11 -15.71
N LYS A 91 10.48 -3.33 -16.22
CA LYS A 91 9.54 -3.73 -17.27
C LYS A 91 8.26 -4.27 -16.64
N LEU A 92 7.14 -4.17 -17.32
CA LEU A 92 5.86 -4.66 -16.79
C LEU A 92 5.94 -6.12 -16.31
N LYS A 93 6.64 -6.99 -17.06
CA LYS A 93 6.85 -8.40 -16.68
C LYS A 93 7.56 -8.58 -15.32
N ASP A 94 8.41 -7.63 -14.93
CA ASP A 94 9.16 -7.69 -13.68
C ASP A 94 8.27 -7.35 -12.47
N THR A 95 7.04 -6.87 -12.71
CA THR A 95 6.03 -6.58 -11.69
C THR A 95 5.07 -7.75 -11.46
N HIS A 96 5.14 -8.82 -12.27
CA HIS A 96 4.28 -9.98 -12.12
C HIS A 96 4.51 -10.65 -10.76
N LEU A 97 3.42 -11.03 -10.08
CA LEU A 97 3.51 -11.63 -8.74
C LEU A 97 4.12 -13.04 -8.75
N TYR A 98 3.97 -13.74 -9.86
CA TYR A 98 4.51 -15.07 -10.08
C TYR A 98 4.85 -15.28 -11.55
N GLU A 99 5.76 -16.20 -11.84
CA GLU A 99 6.12 -16.66 -13.18
C GLU A 99 4.93 -17.35 -13.89
N ASP A 100 4.94 -17.36 -15.23
CA ASP A 100 3.83 -17.89 -16.03
C ASP A 100 3.48 -19.34 -15.71
N TRP A 101 4.49 -20.18 -15.48
CA TRP A 101 4.33 -21.59 -15.14
C TRP A 101 3.65 -21.84 -13.79
N PHE A 102 3.65 -20.86 -12.89
CA PHE A 102 3.12 -20.97 -11.53
C PHE A 102 1.63 -21.33 -11.52
N TRP A 103 0.85 -20.72 -12.42
CA TRP A 103 -0.61 -20.84 -12.45
C TRP A 103 -1.04 -22.25 -12.86
N GLU A 104 -0.46 -22.78 -13.93
CA GLU A 104 -0.72 -24.13 -14.42
C GLU A 104 -0.26 -25.17 -13.41
N LYS A 105 0.98 -25.06 -12.91
CA LYS A 105 1.54 -25.98 -11.93
C LYS A 105 0.71 -26.05 -10.63
N ASN A 106 0.06 -24.96 -10.23
CA ASN A 106 -0.80 -24.91 -9.05
C ASN A 106 -2.28 -25.09 -9.38
N CYS A 107 -2.65 -25.46 -10.61
CA CYS A 107 -4.05 -25.61 -11.05
C CYS A 107 -4.94 -24.42 -10.64
N LEU A 108 -4.45 -23.19 -10.88
CA LEU A 108 -5.17 -21.96 -10.68
C LEU A 108 -5.71 -21.47 -12.02
N GLU A 109 -6.99 -21.66 -12.24
CA GLU A 109 -7.66 -21.21 -13.46
C GLU A 109 -7.81 -19.68 -13.45
N ARG A 110 -7.65 -19.05 -14.62
CA ARG A 110 -7.81 -17.61 -14.78
C ARG A 110 -8.78 -17.32 -15.92
N ILE A 111 -9.63 -16.32 -15.73
CA ILE A 111 -10.56 -15.81 -16.72
C ILE A 111 -10.37 -14.31 -16.82
N GLN A 112 -10.04 -13.80 -18.01
CA GLN A 112 -10.05 -12.35 -18.24
C GLN A 112 -11.43 -11.93 -18.72
N SER A 113 -12.22 -11.42 -17.82
CA SER A 113 -13.58 -10.93 -18.08
C SER A 113 -14.04 -10.02 -16.94
N ARG A 114 -14.98 -9.13 -17.27
CA ARG A 114 -15.71 -8.35 -16.27
C ARG A 114 -16.87 -9.19 -15.71
N VAL A 115 -17.07 -9.13 -14.39
CA VAL A 115 -18.27 -9.63 -13.74
C VAL A 115 -19.29 -8.50 -13.69
N ASN A 116 -20.42 -8.67 -14.39
CA ASN A 116 -21.48 -7.66 -14.45
C ASN A 116 -22.49 -7.79 -13.30
N ARG A 117 -22.72 -9.02 -12.83
CA ARG A 117 -23.73 -9.29 -11.79
C ARG A 117 -23.36 -10.53 -10.97
N VAL A 118 -23.74 -10.50 -9.69
CA VAL A 118 -23.68 -11.63 -8.75
C VAL A 118 -25.10 -12.03 -8.39
N ASP A 119 -25.51 -13.25 -8.71
CA ASP A 119 -26.78 -13.85 -8.29
C ASP A 119 -26.51 -14.76 -7.08
N ILE A 120 -26.82 -14.26 -5.88
CA ILE A 120 -26.57 -14.98 -4.62
C ILE A 120 -27.47 -16.20 -4.43
N HIS A 121 -28.68 -16.16 -4.98
CA HIS A 121 -29.67 -17.24 -4.83
C HIS A 121 -29.32 -18.45 -5.70
N LYS A 122 -28.84 -18.19 -6.94
CA LYS A 122 -28.39 -19.24 -7.86
C LYS A 122 -26.92 -19.60 -7.68
N LYS A 123 -26.20 -18.85 -6.84
CA LYS A 123 -24.72 -18.95 -6.72
C LYS A 123 -24.04 -18.86 -8.09
N GLN A 124 -24.39 -17.86 -8.88
CA GLN A 124 -23.88 -17.65 -10.25
C GLN A 124 -23.35 -16.22 -10.43
N LEU A 125 -22.31 -16.10 -11.23
CA LEU A 125 -21.80 -14.84 -11.75
C LEU A 125 -22.20 -14.71 -13.22
N GLN A 126 -22.60 -13.50 -13.62
CA GLN A 126 -22.81 -13.16 -15.02
C GLN A 126 -21.59 -12.39 -15.53
N LEU A 127 -20.91 -12.92 -16.55
CA LEU A 127 -19.76 -12.32 -17.19
C LEU A 127 -20.16 -11.36 -18.32
N GLN A 128 -19.21 -10.51 -18.72
CA GLN A 128 -19.44 -9.51 -19.77
C GLN A 128 -19.85 -10.10 -21.12
N ASP A 129 -19.36 -11.29 -21.46
CA ASP A 129 -19.71 -12.02 -22.69
C ASP A 129 -21.06 -12.77 -22.62
N GLY A 130 -21.83 -12.57 -21.55
CA GLY A 130 -23.11 -13.20 -21.30
C GLY A 130 -23.04 -14.61 -20.69
N LYS A 131 -21.86 -15.19 -20.57
CA LYS A 131 -21.68 -16.48 -19.89
C LYS A 131 -21.96 -16.39 -18.42
N THR A 132 -22.38 -17.51 -17.85
CA THR A 132 -22.57 -17.67 -16.39
C THR A 132 -21.52 -18.60 -15.83
N LEU A 133 -21.06 -18.32 -14.62
CA LEU A 133 -20.13 -19.16 -13.86
C LEU A 133 -20.70 -19.45 -12.47
N GLU A 134 -20.88 -20.73 -12.16
CA GLU A 134 -21.34 -21.17 -10.84
C GLU A 134 -20.18 -21.22 -9.83
N TYR A 135 -20.51 -21.05 -8.55
CA TYR A 135 -19.57 -21.17 -7.44
C TYR A 135 -20.19 -21.88 -6.23
N ASP A 136 -19.39 -22.59 -5.46
CA ASP A 136 -19.75 -23.04 -4.11
C ASP A 136 -19.40 -21.96 -3.08
N LYS A 137 -18.23 -21.33 -3.25
CA LYS A 137 -17.78 -20.19 -2.44
C LYS A 137 -17.26 -19.06 -3.34
N LEU A 138 -17.56 -17.83 -2.93
CA LEU A 138 -17.17 -16.62 -3.65
C LEU A 138 -16.28 -15.73 -2.79
N ILE A 139 -15.17 -15.25 -3.35
CA ILE A 139 -14.32 -14.22 -2.75
C ILE A 139 -14.38 -12.96 -3.62
N ILE A 140 -14.85 -11.86 -3.05
CA ILE A 140 -14.86 -10.54 -3.69
C ILE A 140 -13.57 -9.83 -3.31
N ALA A 141 -12.69 -9.61 -4.30
CA ALA A 141 -11.38 -8.98 -4.17
C ALA A 141 -11.15 -7.93 -5.27
N CYS A 142 -12.24 -7.21 -5.63
CA CYS A 142 -12.31 -6.32 -6.79
C CYS A 142 -11.57 -4.98 -6.62
N GLY A 143 -10.94 -4.74 -5.48
CA GLY A 143 -10.11 -3.57 -5.25
C GLY A 143 -10.90 -2.25 -5.21
N SER A 144 -10.23 -1.18 -5.66
CA SER A 144 -10.75 0.18 -5.66
C SER A 144 -10.78 0.76 -7.08
N ARG A 145 -11.30 1.97 -7.20
CA ARG A 145 -11.27 2.80 -8.40
C ARG A 145 -10.94 4.26 -8.04
N PRO A 146 -10.32 5.04 -8.95
CA PRO A 146 -10.08 6.47 -8.73
C PRO A 146 -11.38 7.25 -8.53
N ASN A 147 -11.36 8.19 -7.58
CA ASN A 147 -12.48 9.08 -7.34
C ASN A 147 -12.58 10.13 -8.46
N LYS A 148 -13.84 10.48 -8.80
CA LYS A 148 -14.21 11.61 -9.66
C LYS A 148 -15.34 12.37 -8.97
N PHE A 149 -15.16 13.69 -8.80
CA PHE A 149 -16.10 14.52 -8.02
C PHE A 149 -17.01 15.41 -8.87
N GLY A 150 -17.13 15.11 -10.16
CA GLY A 150 -18.07 15.82 -11.05
C GLY A 150 -17.52 17.14 -11.59
N TRP A 151 -16.21 17.38 -11.59
CA TRP A 151 -15.65 18.58 -12.17
C TRP A 151 -15.96 18.70 -13.67
N PRO A 152 -16.37 19.90 -14.14
CA PRO A 152 -16.47 20.13 -15.58
C PRO A 152 -15.17 19.74 -16.27
N GLY A 153 -15.27 18.97 -17.37
CA GLY A 153 -14.11 18.51 -18.13
C GLY A 153 -13.36 17.30 -17.59
N GLN A 154 -13.77 16.69 -16.48
CA GLN A 154 -13.08 15.51 -15.89
C GLN A 154 -13.05 14.25 -16.78
N SER A 155 -13.78 14.25 -17.89
CA SER A 155 -13.84 13.13 -18.86
C SER A 155 -13.11 13.44 -20.18
N LEU A 156 -12.43 14.58 -20.28
CA LEU A 156 -11.62 14.94 -21.44
C LEU A 156 -10.43 13.96 -21.59
N LYS A 157 -9.95 13.79 -22.81
CA LYS A 157 -8.73 13.04 -23.08
C LYS A 157 -7.53 13.70 -22.39
N GLY A 158 -6.67 12.92 -21.75
CA GLY A 158 -5.56 13.43 -20.93
C GLY A 158 -5.99 13.83 -19.51
N VAL A 159 -7.25 13.55 -19.09
CA VAL A 159 -7.71 13.68 -17.70
C VAL A 159 -7.98 12.30 -17.12
N GLN A 160 -7.17 11.89 -16.14
CA GLN A 160 -7.27 10.54 -15.56
C GLN A 160 -6.68 10.45 -14.16
N GLY A 161 -6.99 9.36 -13.45
CA GLY A 161 -6.24 8.90 -12.28
C GLY A 161 -5.10 7.96 -12.68
N LEU A 162 -4.51 7.30 -11.67
CA LEU A 162 -3.56 6.20 -11.85
C LEU A 162 -3.94 5.08 -10.88
N TYR A 163 -4.50 4.00 -11.44
CA TYR A 163 -4.85 2.83 -10.66
C TYR A 163 -4.68 1.54 -11.47
N HIS A 164 -5.18 1.50 -12.72
CA HIS A 164 -5.13 0.35 -13.61
C HIS A 164 -3.92 0.41 -14.55
N LEU A 165 -3.59 -0.75 -15.13
CA LEU A 165 -2.57 -0.84 -16.19
C LEU A 165 -2.93 0.04 -17.39
N GLN A 166 -4.22 0.10 -17.75
CA GLN A 166 -4.72 0.94 -18.83
C GLN A 166 -4.55 2.44 -18.55
N ASP A 167 -4.55 2.85 -17.26
CA ASP A 167 -4.22 4.23 -16.90
C ASP A 167 -2.76 4.55 -17.22
N LEU A 168 -1.84 3.59 -16.97
CA LEU A 168 -0.43 3.72 -17.31
C LEU A 168 -0.24 3.84 -18.83
N GLU A 169 -0.89 2.98 -19.61
CA GLU A 169 -0.83 2.99 -21.09
C GLU A 169 -1.36 4.33 -21.64
N SER A 170 -2.49 4.82 -21.11
CA SER A 170 -3.05 6.13 -21.46
C SER A 170 -2.13 7.29 -21.09
N MET A 171 -1.45 7.21 -19.93
CA MET A 171 -0.49 8.18 -19.46
C MET A 171 0.77 8.22 -20.35
N GLU A 172 1.24 7.08 -20.84
CA GLU A 172 2.33 7.01 -21.82
C GLU A 172 1.95 7.73 -23.12
N GLY A 173 0.73 7.52 -23.62
CA GLY A 173 0.21 8.24 -24.79
C GLY A 173 0.16 9.75 -24.55
N SER A 174 -0.35 10.19 -23.40
CA SER A 174 -0.41 11.61 -23.02
C SER A 174 0.99 12.22 -22.85
N THR A 175 1.98 11.44 -22.42
CA THR A 175 3.38 11.89 -22.31
C THR A 175 3.94 12.33 -23.66
N LEU A 176 3.61 11.61 -24.74
CA LEU A 176 4.03 11.99 -26.09
C LEU A 176 3.40 13.33 -26.52
N ASP A 177 2.12 13.54 -26.22
CA ASP A 177 1.42 14.80 -26.48
C ASP A 177 2.06 15.97 -25.71
N ILE A 178 2.43 15.76 -24.43
CA ILE A 178 3.11 16.76 -23.61
C ILE A 178 4.45 17.13 -24.22
N LEU A 179 5.28 16.15 -24.57
CA LEU A 179 6.61 16.39 -25.14
C LEU A 179 6.53 17.14 -26.48
N ALA A 180 5.49 16.85 -27.29
CA ALA A 180 5.24 17.56 -28.54
C ALA A 180 4.85 19.05 -28.35
N ALA A 181 4.33 19.43 -27.18
CA ALA A 181 3.96 20.81 -26.85
C ALA A 181 5.18 21.75 -26.62
N GLY A 182 6.39 21.17 -26.50
CA GLY A 182 7.64 21.88 -26.35
C GLY A 182 7.69 22.79 -25.12
N LYS A 183 7.91 24.11 -25.30
CA LYS A 183 8.04 25.06 -24.16
C LYS A 183 6.78 25.21 -23.32
N ASN A 184 5.62 24.82 -23.85
CA ASN A 184 4.34 24.85 -23.13
C ASN A 184 3.98 23.50 -22.49
N ALA A 185 4.89 22.52 -22.54
CA ALA A 185 4.72 21.22 -21.94
C ALA A 185 4.47 21.32 -20.44
N ARG A 186 3.38 20.75 -19.96
CA ARG A 186 3.04 20.74 -18.52
C ARG A 186 2.04 19.64 -18.18
N ALA A 187 2.25 18.99 -17.06
CA ALA A 187 1.25 18.18 -16.39
C ALA A 187 0.73 18.91 -15.14
N VAL A 188 -0.57 18.85 -14.90
CA VAL A 188 -1.19 19.32 -13.67
C VAL A 188 -1.65 18.12 -12.88
N ILE A 189 -1.24 18.00 -11.61
CA ILE A 189 -1.65 16.95 -10.71
C ILE A 189 -2.54 17.55 -9.62
N VAL A 190 -3.67 16.93 -9.35
CA VAL A 190 -4.67 17.38 -8.38
C VAL A 190 -4.81 16.36 -7.27
N GLY A 191 -4.51 16.75 -6.02
CA GLY A 191 -4.68 15.93 -4.82
C GLY A 191 -3.38 15.60 -4.10
N GLY A 192 -3.22 16.11 -2.88
CA GLY A 192 -2.02 16.04 -2.04
C GLY A 192 -1.84 14.73 -1.28
N GLY A 193 -2.03 13.59 -1.93
CA GLY A 193 -1.81 12.24 -1.36
C GLY A 193 -0.69 11.47 -2.04
N LEU A 194 -0.52 10.18 -1.65
CA LEU A 194 0.54 9.31 -2.18
C LEU A 194 0.51 9.17 -3.70
N ILE A 195 -0.64 8.90 -4.30
CA ILE A 195 -0.76 8.75 -5.76
C ILE A 195 -0.37 10.06 -6.46
N GLY A 196 -0.68 11.22 -5.84
CA GLY A 196 -0.35 12.52 -6.40
C GLY A 196 1.15 12.77 -6.49
N ILE A 197 1.88 12.50 -5.43
CA ILE A 197 3.34 12.69 -5.43
C ILE A 197 4.05 11.65 -6.30
N GLU A 198 3.56 10.39 -6.33
CA GLU A 198 4.06 9.36 -7.23
C GLU A 198 3.89 9.77 -8.70
N MET A 199 2.71 10.27 -9.09
CA MET A 199 2.46 10.76 -10.44
C MET A 199 3.31 12.00 -10.77
N ALA A 200 3.53 12.90 -9.81
CA ALA A 200 4.41 14.05 -9.98
C ALA A 200 5.87 13.61 -10.20
N GLU A 201 6.36 12.62 -9.43
CA GLU A 201 7.69 12.02 -9.61
C GLU A 201 7.81 11.35 -10.99
N MET A 202 6.78 10.64 -11.44
CA MET A 202 6.75 10.00 -12.76
C MET A 202 6.98 11.02 -13.89
N PHE A 203 6.23 12.12 -13.92
CA PHE A 203 6.43 13.16 -14.92
C PHE A 203 7.78 13.87 -14.76
N HIS A 204 8.16 14.18 -13.54
CA HIS A 204 9.46 14.78 -13.23
C HIS A 204 10.63 13.94 -13.76
N SER A 205 10.57 12.61 -13.63
CA SER A 205 11.60 11.68 -14.12
C SER A 205 11.82 11.76 -15.64
N ARG A 206 10.83 12.25 -16.37
CA ARG A 206 10.90 12.50 -17.82
C ARG A 206 11.10 13.98 -18.18
N HIS A 207 11.52 14.79 -17.20
CA HIS A 207 11.77 16.23 -17.34
C HIS A 207 10.54 17.04 -17.81
N ILE A 208 9.34 16.57 -17.47
CA ILE A 208 8.09 17.27 -17.74
C ILE A 208 7.79 18.21 -16.58
N PRO A 209 7.57 19.50 -16.83
CA PRO A 209 7.16 20.45 -15.80
C PRO A 209 5.83 20.03 -15.16
N VAL A 210 5.77 20.05 -13.83
CA VAL A 210 4.59 19.66 -13.06
C VAL A 210 4.10 20.84 -12.21
N THR A 211 2.78 21.11 -12.28
CA THR A 211 2.08 21.91 -11.26
C THR A 211 1.28 20.96 -10.39
N PHE A 212 1.49 21.02 -9.08
CA PHE A 212 0.87 20.12 -8.11
C PHE A 212 -0.11 20.90 -7.23
N LEU A 213 -1.42 20.69 -7.44
CA LEU A 213 -2.49 21.38 -6.72
C LEU A 213 -2.88 20.56 -5.48
N VAL A 214 -2.74 21.17 -4.32
CA VAL A 214 -3.09 20.60 -3.02
C VAL A 214 -4.11 21.51 -2.35
N ARG A 215 -5.31 20.99 -2.09
CA ARG A 215 -6.41 21.74 -1.48
C ARG A 215 -6.07 22.17 -0.05
N GLU A 216 -5.36 21.33 0.66
CA GLU A 216 -4.95 21.54 2.04
C GLU A 216 -3.79 22.56 2.11
N ASN A 217 -3.52 23.06 3.32
CA ASN A 217 -2.44 24.02 3.59
C ASN A 217 -1.04 23.37 3.61
N SER A 218 -0.94 22.05 3.53
CA SER A 218 0.30 21.31 3.47
C SER A 218 0.08 19.93 2.82
N PHE A 219 1.13 19.36 2.23
CA PHE A 219 1.08 18.04 1.61
C PHE A 219 0.73 16.96 2.63
N TRP A 220 -0.28 16.16 2.30
CA TRP A 220 -0.72 14.97 3.04
C TRP A 220 -0.93 15.19 4.55
N ASN A 221 -1.30 16.39 4.95
CA ASN A 221 -1.46 16.83 6.34
C ASN A 221 -2.61 16.16 7.11
N GLN A 222 -3.39 15.31 6.46
CA GLN A 222 -4.36 14.43 7.11
C GLN A 222 -3.73 13.14 7.65
N VAL A 223 -2.48 12.86 7.27
CA VAL A 223 -1.74 11.65 7.63
C VAL A 223 -0.40 12.00 8.28
N LEU A 224 0.35 12.92 7.68
CA LEU A 224 1.64 13.34 8.22
C LEU A 224 1.45 14.45 9.27
N PRO A 225 2.17 14.37 10.40
CA PRO A 225 2.33 15.49 11.30
C PRO A 225 2.92 16.72 10.60
N PRO A 226 2.75 17.94 11.16
CA PRO A 226 3.13 19.18 10.48
C PRO A 226 4.59 19.23 10.03
N GLU A 227 5.52 18.79 10.86
CA GLU A 227 6.96 18.89 10.57
C GLU A 227 7.38 18.01 9.41
N GLU A 228 6.88 16.77 9.34
CA GLU A 228 7.12 15.86 8.20
C GLU A 228 6.41 16.35 6.95
N SER A 229 5.19 16.86 7.08
CA SER A 229 4.45 17.44 5.96
C SER A 229 5.22 18.63 5.36
N ASP A 230 5.77 19.52 6.20
CA ASP A 230 6.59 20.66 5.76
C ASP A 230 7.94 20.22 5.17
N MET A 231 8.56 19.17 5.71
CA MET A 231 9.75 18.56 5.12
C MET A 231 9.47 18.15 3.66
N ILE A 232 8.35 17.46 3.42
CA ILE A 232 7.99 17.02 2.07
C ILE A 232 7.60 18.19 1.18
N ASN A 233 6.93 19.24 1.69
CA ASN A 233 6.69 20.46 0.94
C ASN A 233 7.97 21.11 0.42
N ARG A 234 9.01 21.21 1.27
CA ARG A 234 10.33 21.74 0.86
C ARG A 234 10.94 20.85 -0.22
N HIS A 235 10.90 19.54 0.00
CA HIS A 235 11.47 18.54 -0.91
C HIS A 235 10.82 18.54 -2.30
N ILE A 236 9.49 18.64 -2.39
CA ILE A 236 8.76 18.79 -3.66
C ILE A 236 9.23 20.03 -4.42
N ARG A 237 9.40 21.17 -3.73
CA ARG A 237 9.86 22.41 -4.35
C ARG A 237 11.33 22.36 -4.79
N GLU A 238 12.20 21.69 -4.02
CA GLU A 238 13.60 21.46 -4.38
C GLU A 238 13.74 20.65 -5.69
N HIS A 239 12.78 19.79 -6.00
CA HIS A 239 12.69 19.10 -7.30
C HIS A 239 12.10 19.97 -8.43
N GLY A 240 11.88 21.25 -8.20
CA GLY A 240 11.38 22.18 -9.22
C GLY A 240 9.90 22.01 -9.57
N ILE A 241 9.13 21.32 -8.73
CA ILE A 241 7.68 21.18 -8.90
C ILE A 241 6.97 22.42 -8.36
N ASP A 242 6.06 22.98 -9.17
CA ASP A 242 5.20 24.11 -8.81
C ASP A 242 4.10 23.60 -7.83
N LEU A 243 4.46 23.51 -6.53
CA LEU A 243 3.53 23.08 -5.47
C LEU A 243 2.64 24.25 -5.03
N ARG A 244 1.35 24.14 -5.31
CA ARG A 244 0.31 25.12 -4.93
C ARG A 244 -0.57 24.56 -3.82
N LEU A 245 -0.32 25.01 -2.61
CA LEU A 245 -1.12 24.69 -1.42
C LEU A 245 -2.36 25.58 -1.37
N ASN A 246 -3.37 25.19 -0.59
CA ASN A 246 -4.69 25.85 -0.47
C ASN A 246 -5.35 26.08 -1.84
N THR A 247 -5.06 25.21 -2.83
CA THR A 247 -5.49 25.39 -4.21
C THR A 247 -6.36 24.24 -4.67
N GLU A 248 -7.61 24.53 -5.03
CA GLU A 248 -8.60 23.56 -5.51
C GLU A 248 -8.79 23.65 -7.02
N LEU A 249 -8.97 22.48 -7.65
CA LEU A 249 -9.48 22.40 -9.02
C LEU A 249 -10.94 22.85 -9.05
N LYS A 250 -11.30 23.72 -10.00
CA LYS A 250 -12.69 24.10 -10.27
C LYS A 250 -13.20 23.55 -11.59
N GLU A 251 -12.42 23.64 -12.64
CA GLU A 251 -12.82 23.26 -13.98
C GLU A 251 -11.62 22.84 -14.82
N ILE A 252 -11.85 21.97 -15.77
CA ILE A 252 -10.90 21.53 -16.80
C ILE A 252 -11.52 21.86 -18.15
N THR A 253 -10.79 22.53 -19.03
CA THR A 253 -11.25 22.83 -20.38
C THR A 253 -10.42 22.07 -21.42
N GLY A 254 -11.05 21.80 -22.56
CA GLY A 254 -10.44 21.07 -23.66
C GLY A 254 -10.28 21.92 -24.92
N ASP A 255 -9.45 21.39 -25.81
CA ASP A 255 -9.33 21.88 -27.17
C ASP A 255 -10.46 21.37 -28.09
N ALA A 256 -10.44 21.74 -29.37
CA ALA A 256 -11.42 21.30 -30.36
C ALA A 256 -11.40 19.78 -30.62
N ALA A 257 -10.32 19.09 -30.25
CA ALA A 257 -10.18 17.62 -30.36
C ALA A 257 -10.65 16.87 -29.08
N GLY A 258 -11.15 17.61 -28.06
CA GLY A 258 -11.60 17.06 -26.78
C GLY A 258 -10.43 16.60 -25.89
N LYS A 259 -9.23 17.11 -26.10
CA LYS A 259 -8.06 16.91 -25.21
C LYS A 259 -7.99 18.05 -24.20
N VAL A 260 -7.53 17.75 -22.97
CA VAL A 260 -7.28 18.78 -21.95
C VAL A 260 -6.31 19.83 -22.47
N SER A 261 -6.65 21.11 -22.26
CA SER A 261 -5.83 22.25 -22.63
C SER A 261 -5.51 23.15 -21.45
N GLU A 262 -6.39 23.23 -20.46
CA GLU A 262 -6.24 24.12 -19.30
C GLU A 262 -6.99 23.61 -18.08
N VAL A 263 -6.50 24.01 -16.89
CA VAL A 263 -7.17 23.85 -15.60
C VAL A 263 -7.41 25.22 -14.97
N TYR A 264 -8.56 25.37 -14.31
CA TYR A 264 -8.92 26.57 -13.54
C TYR A 264 -8.96 26.24 -12.06
N THR A 265 -8.42 27.15 -11.23
CA THR A 265 -8.37 27.00 -9.78
C THR A 265 -9.42 27.86 -9.07
N ASN A 266 -9.60 27.63 -7.76
CA ASN A 266 -10.44 28.46 -6.88
C ASN A 266 -9.94 29.90 -6.73
N HIS A 267 -8.67 30.16 -7.04
CA HIS A 267 -8.07 31.49 -7.00
C HIS A 267 -8.22 32.26 -8.34
N GLY A 268 -8.84 31.63 -9.35
CA GLY A 268 -8.99 32.19 -10.68
C GLY A 268 -7.77 32.00 -11.58
N ASP A 269 -6.78 31.22 -11.15
CA ASP A 269 -5.64 30.88 -12.00
C ASP A 269 -6.08 30.04 -13.18
N ARG A 270 -5.47 30.31 -14.34
CA ARG A 270 -5.59 29.55 -15.55
C ARG A 270 -4.25 28.91 -15.88
N ILE A 271 -4.19 27.59 -15.88
CA ILE A 271 -2.95 26.81 -16.05
C ILE A 271 -3.07 25.98 -17.32
N ALA A 272 -2.31 26.35 -18.36
CA ALA A 272 -2.23 25.57 -19.58
C ALA A 272 -1.53 24.23 -19.31
N CYS A 273 -2.09 23.12 -19.82
CA CYS A 273 -1.54 21.80 -19.64
C CYS A 273 -2.03 20.83 -20.72
N GLN A 274 -1.33 19.71 -20.89
CA GLN A 274 -1.71 18.63 -21.81
C GLN A 274 -2.10 17.36 -21.06
N PHE A 275 -2.01 17.39 -19.72
CA PHE A 275 -2.42 16.31 -18.84
C PHE A 275 -2.93 16.87 -17.51
N ALA A 276 -4.04 16.30 -17.01
CA ALA A 276 -4.55 16.57 -15.68
C ALA A 276 -4.74 15.27 -14.90
N GLY A 277 -3.89 15.03 -13.90
CA GLY A 277 -3.94 13.85 -13.03
C GLY A 277 -4.91 14.07 -11.87
N LEU A 278 -5.99 13.30 -11.79
CA LEU A 278 -6.94 13.34 -10.69
C LEU A 278 -6.57 12.27 -9.63
N THR A 279 -5.84 12.67 -8.60
CA THR A 279 -5.30 11.79 -7.56
C THR A 279 -5.95 12.07 -6.19
N VAL A 280 -7.26 12.24 -6.21
CA VAL A 280 -8.10 12.66 -5.07
C VAL A 280 -8.66 11.49 -4.27
N GLY A 281 -7.87 10.44 -4.15
CA GLY A 281 -8.19 9.21 -3.45
C GLY A 281 -8.89 8.17 -4.32
N VAL A 282 -9.21 7.05 -3.69
CA VAL A 282 -9.88 5.90 -4.30
C VAL A 282 -11.09 5.48 -3.47
N SER A 283 -12.04 4.79 -4.12
CA SER A 283 -13.20 4.18 -3.46
C SER A 283 -13.32 2.72 -3.87
N PRO A 284 -13.87 1.84 -3.00
CA PRO A 284 -14.16 0.46 -3.34
C PRO A 284 -14.92 0.31 -4.66
N ASN A 285 -14.49 -0.64 -5.49
CA ASN A 285 -15.09 -0.89 -6.81
C ASN A 285 -16.28 -1.87 -6.69
N ILE A 286 -17.39 -1.44 -6.09
CA ILE A 286 -18.52 -2.29 -5.68
C ILE A 286 -19.84 -2.03 -6.42
N ASP A 287 -19.86 -1.20 -7.46
CA ASP A 287 -21.11 -0.81 -8.14
C ASP A 287 -21.86 -2.00 -8.72
N PHE A 288 -21.16 -3.01 -9.25
CA PHE A 288 -21.76 -4.22 -9.80
C PHE A 288 -22.46 -5.11 -8.76
N LEU A 289 -22.29 -4.81 -7.47
CA LEU A 289 -22.91 -5.54 -6.35
C LEU A 289 -24.19 -4.87 -5.82
N GLN A 290 -24.58 -3.69 -6.29
CA GLN A 290 -25.71 -2.92 -5.77
C GLN A 290 -27.04 -3.72 -5.77
N GLU A 291 -27.25 -4.55 -6.79
CA GLU A 291 -28.46 -5.38 -6.93
C GLU A 291 -28.28 -6.83 -6.44
N SER A 292 -27.15 -7.16 -5.83
CA SER A 292 -26.83 -8.55 -5.46
C SER A 292 -27.56 -9.03 -4.19
N GLY A 293 -28.01 -8.13 -3.33
CA GLY A 293 -28.52 -8.45 -2.00
C GLY A 293 -27.44 -8.49 -0.90
N ILE A 294 -26.15 -8.46 -1.26
CA ILE A 294 -25.04 -8.36 -0.30
C ILE A 294 -25.09 -7.00 0.38
N LYS A 295 -24.93 -6.95 1.70
CA LYS A 295 -24.92 -5.67 2.43
C LYS A 295 -23.66 -4.86 2.09
N LEU A 296 -23.90 -3.65 1.61
CA LEU A 296 -22.89 -2.68 1.22
C LEU A 296 -23.03 -1.41 2.06
N ASN A 297 -21.93 -0.70 2.28
CA ASN A 297 -21.89 0.68 2.71
C ASN A 297 -20.90 1.43 1.81
N ARG A 298 -19.78 1.90 2.30
CA ARG A 298 -18.70 2.42 1.46
C ARG A 298 -17.94 1.31 0.75
N GLY A 299 -17.91 0.11 1.33
CA GLY A 299 -17.37 -1.13 0.81
C GLY A 299 -18.33 -2.29 1.00
N VAL A 300 -17.88 -3.50 0.78
CA VAL A 300 -18.61 -4.73 1.11
C VAL A 300 -18.47 -4.97 2.60
N LEU A 301 -19.59 -4.92 3.34
CA LEU A 301 -19.58 -5.12 4.79
C LEU A 301 -19.20 -6.55 5.16
N VAL A 302 -18.17 -6.70 5.97
CA VAL A 302 -17.68 -8.00 6.45
C VAL A 302 -17.51 -8.02 7.97
N ASN A 303 -17.65 -9.21 8.53
CA ASN A 303 -17.33 -9.47 9.94
C ASN A 303 -15.80 -9.73 10.13
N GLU A 304 -15.41 -10.09 11.34
CA GLU A 304 -14.02 -10.39 11.70
C GLU A 304 -13.41 -11.60 10.96
N TRP A 305 -14.23 -12.49 10.42
CA TRP A 305 -13.80 -13.64 9.59
C TRP A 305 -13.81 -13.33 8.09
N LEU A 306 -14.04 -12.08 7.72
CA LEU A 306 -14.15 -11.59 6.35
C LEU A 306 -15.37 -12.17 5.58
N GLU A 307 -16.38 -12.66 6.32
CA GLU A 307 -17.65 -13.14 5.78
C GLU A 307 -18.58 -11.95 5.53
N THR A 308 -19.27 -11.93 4.40
CA THR A 308 -20.30 -10.93 4.07
C THR A 308 -21.63 -11.25 4.79
N SER A 309 -22.68 -10.49 4.48
CA SER A 309 -24.05 -10.82 4.93
C SER A 309 -24.59 -12.14 4.36
N GLU A 310 -23.96 -12.63 3.29
CA GLU A 310 -24.42 -13.80 2.55
C GLU A 310 -23.50 -15.00 2.79
N LYS A 311 -24.12 -16.15 3.05
CA LYS A 311 -23.40 -17.40 3.31
C LYS A 311 -22.51 -17.78 2.13
N ASP A 312 -21.31 -18.26 2.42
CA ASP A 312 -20.29 -18.70 1.44
C ASP A 312 -19.75 -17.56 0.56
N ILE A 313 -20.01 -16.29 0.91
CA ILE A 313 -19.48 -15.12 0.21
C ILE A 313 -18.60 -14.30 1.16
N TYR A 314 -17.38 -14.00 0.72
CA TYR A 314 -16.35 -13.31 1.46
C TYR A 314 -15.91 -12.05 0.70
N ALA A 315 -15.40 -11.02 1.41
CA ALA A 315 -14.75 -9.89 0.75
C ALA A 315 -13.42 -9.55 1.42
N ILE A 316 -12.43 -9.17 0.61
CA ILE A 316 -11.04 -8.93 1.05
C ILE A 316 -10.38 -7.80 0.26
N GLY A 317 -9.35 -7.20 0.84
CA GLY A 317 -8.61 -6.09 0.23
C GLY A 317 -9.39 -4.79 0.23
N ASP A 318 -9.07 -3.87 -0.68
CA ASP A 318 -9.58 -2.50 -0.70
C ASP A 318 -11.11 -2.39 -0.79
N CYS A 319 -11.80 -3.41 -1.28
CA CYS A 319 -13.26 -3.41 -1.38
C CYS A 319 -13.97 -3.86 -0.10
N ALA A 320 -13.26 -4.45 0.86
CA ALA A 320 -13.83 -4.93 2.10
C ALA A 320 -13.95 -3.79 3.14
N GLU A 321 -15.08 -3.73 3.83
CA GLU A 321 -15.34 -2.80 4.92
C GLU A 321 -15.63 -3.58 6.20
N LEU A 322 -14.73 -3.52 7.18
CA LEU A 322 -14.91 -4.17 8.48
C LEU A 322 -16.06 -3.50 9.24
N GLN A 323 -17.05 -4.28 9.70
CA GLN A 323 -18.15 -3.77 10.52
C GLN A 323 -17.66 -3.28 11.89
N GLN A 324 -16.64 -3.91 12.42
CA GLN A 324 -16.02 -3.58 13.71
C GLN A 324 -14.49 -3.58 13.54
N PRO A 325 -13.89 -2.47 13.06
CA PRO A 325 -12.44 -2.37 12.99
C PRO A 325 -11.84 -2.27 14.39
N ASP A 326 -10.60 -2.74 14.56
CA ASP A 326 -9.84 -2.54 15.80
C ASP A 326 -9.70 -1.05 16.12
N SER A 327 -9.52 -0.73 17.40
CA SER A 327 -9.34 0.66 17.84
C SER A 327 -8.16 1.33 17.11
N GLY A 328 -8.39 2.53 16.60
CA GLY A 328 -7.40 3.29 15.82
C GLY A 328 -7.26 2.84 14.36
N ARG A 329 -7.97 1.78 13.92
CA ARG A 329 -7.93 1.29 12.54
C ARG A 329 -9.12 1.82 11.72
N ARG A 330 -8.91 1.95 10.42
CA ARG A 330 -9.99 2.32 9.49
C ARG A 330 -10.81 1.10 9.10
N ALA A 331 -12.11 1.27 8.89
CA ALA A 331 -12.98 0.18 8.41
C ALA A 331 -12.58 -0.31 7.01
N ILE A 332 -12.04 0.57 6.17
CA ILE A 332 -11.48 0.27 4.85
C ILE A 332 -10.02 0.70 4.85
N GLU A 333 -9.14 -0.20 4.51
CA GLU A 333 -7.70 0.04 4.42
C GLU A 333 -7.18 -0.39 3.05
N ALA A 334 -7.14 0.57 2.13
CA ALA A 334 -6.63 0.37 0.77
C ALA A 334 -5.09 0.36 0.78
N VAL A 335 -4.51 -0.69 1.34
CA VAL A 335 -3.06 -0.88 1.50
C VAL A 335 -2.66 -2.29 1.07
N TRP A 336 -1.56 -2.39 0.35
CA TRP A 336 -1.06 -3.65 -0.19
C TRP A 336 -0.89 -4.74 0.89
N TYR A 337 -0.32 -4.38 2.05
CA TYR A 337 -0.09 -5.32 3.17
C TYR A 337 -1.41 -5.84 3.76
N THR A 338 -2.39 -4.98 3.94
CA THR A 338 -3.74 -5.33 4.43
C THR A 338 -4.40 -6.33 3.49
N GLY A 339 -4.38 -6.07 2.18
CA GLY A 339 -4.93 -6.99 1.17
C GLY A 339 -4.28 -8.36 1.22
N ARG A 340 -2.94 -8.40 1.37
CA ARG A 340 -2.19 -9.65 1.51
C ARG A 340 -2.61 -10.45 2.76
N MET A 341 -2.70 -9.79 3.92
CA MET A 341 -3.08 -10.43 5.18
C MET A 341 -4.53 -10.95 5.14
N MET A 342 -5.47 -10.16 4.61
CA MET A 342 -6.86 -10.59 4.44
C MET A 342 -6.95 -11.83 3.53
N GLY A 343 -6.18 -11.88 2.44
CA GLY A 343 -6.10 -13.05 1.56
C GLY A 343 -5.64 -14.31 2.28
N GLN A 344 -4.64 -14.21 3.17
CA GLN A 344 -4.18 -15.33 3.99
C GLN A 344 -5.23 -15.78 5.01
N THR A 345 -5.90 -14.82 5.65
CA THR A 345 -6.92 -15.10 6.68
C THR A 345 -8.15 -15.78 6.09
N VAL A 346 -8.70 -15.24 4.99
CA VAL A 346 -9.88 -15.83 4.35
C VAL A 346 -9.62 -17.25 3.84
N ALA A 347 -8.39 -17.51 3.37
CA ALA A 347 -7.98 -18.84 2.93
C ALA A 347 -8.05 -19.86 4.07
N GLN A 348 -7.68 -19.50 5.30
CA GLN A 348 -7.80 -20.41 6.45
C GLN A 348 -9.27 -20.72 6.75
N THR A 349 -10.12 -19.69 6.80
CA THR A 349 -11.57 -19.83 7.03
C THR A 349 -12.21 -20.74 5.97
N ILE A 350 -11.88 -20.54 4.69
CA ILE A 350 -12.40 -21.36 3.58
C ILE A 350 -11.94 -22.82 3.68
N CYS A 351 -10.71 -23.05 4.15
CA CYS A 351 -10.14 -24.38 4.35
C CYS A 351 -10.58 -25.06 5.65
N GLY A 352 -11.60 -24.54 6.35
CA GLY A 352 -12.20 -25.15 7.53
C GLY A 352 -11.63 -24.70 8.87
N VAL A 353 -10.65 -23.80 8.89
CA VAL A 353 -10.11 -23.20 10.12
C VAL A 353 -10.62 -21.78 10.25
N LYS A 354 -11.78 -21.60 10.90
CA LYS A 354 -12.39 -20.28 11.08
C LYS A 354 -11.42 -19.34 11.82
N THR A 355 -10.88 -18.36 11.10
CA THR A 355 -9.80 -17.49 11.56
C THR A 355 -10.23 -16.03 11.50
N ALA A 356 -10.17 -15.34 12.65
CA ALA A 356 -10.45 -13.91 12.70
C ALA A 356 -9.29 -13.12 12.06
N TYR A 357 -9.62 -12.12 11.27
CA TYR A 357 -8.66 -11.17 10.74
C TYR A 357 -8.15 -10.26 11.85
N LYS A 358 -6.86 -10.30 12.09
CA LYS A 358 -6.18 -9.47 13.08
C LYS A 358 -5.09 -8.65 12.38
N PRO A 359 -5.33 -7.38 12.10
CA PRO A 359 -4.38 -6.54 11.35
C PRO A 359 -3.07 -6.27 12.11
N GLY A 360 -3.03 -6.46 13.44
CA GLY A 360 -1.87 -6.18 14.28
C GLY A 360 -1.57 -4.67 14.38
N ILE A 361 -0.33 -4.33 14.71
CA ILE A 361 0.13 -2.95 14.74
C ILE A 361 0.09 -2.38 13.32
N TRP A 362 -0.43 -1.15 13.18
CA TRP A 362 -0.43 -0.47 11.89
C TRP A 362 0.99 -0.28 11.38
N PHE A 363 1.19 -0.54 10.11
CA PHE A 363 2.43 -0.20 9.41
C PHE A 363 2.16 0.16 7.95
N ASN A 364 2.94 1.08 7.44
CA ASN A 364 2.96 1.41 6.03
C ASN A 364 4.34 1.93 5.62
N SER A 365 4.60 1.90 4.33
CA SER A 365 5.79 2.49 3.73
C SER A 365 5.43 3.16 2.41
N ALA A 366 6.16 4.22 2.09
CA ALA A 366 6.04 4.96 0.85
C ALA A 366 7.40 5.56 0.46
N LYS A 367 7.45 6.25 -0.66
CA LYS A 367 8.61 6.99 -1.12
C LYS A 367 8.14 8.36 -1.64
N PHE A 368 8.84 9.39 -1.26
CA PHE A 368 8.64 10.76 -1.74
C PHE A 368 9.91 11.20 -2.44
N PHE A 369 10.00 11.00 -3.74
CA PHE A 369 11.23 11.11 -4.55
C PHE A 369 12.33 10.20 -3.98
N ASP A 370 13.35 10.74 -3.33
CA ASP A 370 14.46 10.03 -2.71
C ASP A 370 14.32 9.88 -1.17
N ILE A 371 13.23 10.39 -0.57
CA ILE A 371 12.94 10.21 0.86
C ILE A 371 12.06 8.97 1.05
N GLU A 372 12.61 7.94 1.70
CA GLU A 372 11.81 6.79 2.14
C GLU A 372 11.02 7.13 3.38
N TYR A 373 9.77 6.67 3.41
CA TYR A 373 8.85 6.82 4.51
C TYR A 373 8.48 5.47 5.11
N GLN A 374 8.53 5.37 6.43
CA GLN A 374 8.01 4.23 7.20
C GLN A 374 7.22 4.73 8.40
N VAL A 375 6.09 4.10 8.67
CA VAL A 375 5.29 4.33 9.88
C VAL A 375 4.97 3.01 10.56
N TYR A 376 5.07 2.98 11.88
CA TYR A 376 4.69 1.86 12.73
C TYR A 376 3.86 2.37 13.90
N GLY A 377 2.71 1.75 14.16
CA GLY A 377 1.81 2.13 15.25
C GLY A 377 1.03 3.41 14.98
N ASP A 378 0.72 4.14 16.04
CA ASP A 378 -0.16 5.31 16.00
C ASP A 378 0.65 6.61 15.96
N VAL A 379 0.62 7.25 14.77
CA VAL A 379 1.25 8.57 14.55
C VAL A 379 0.23 9.47 13.85
N PRO A 380 -0.74 10.01 14.60
CA PRO A 380 -1.76 10.88 14.03
C PRO A 380 -1.18 12.24 13.61
N ALA A 381 -1.76 12.82 12.55
CA ALA A 381 -1.38 14.14 12.04
C ALA A 381 -1.54 15.26 13.09
N VAL A 382 -2.54 15.13 13.97
CA VAL A 382 -2.76 16.03 15.11
C VAL A 382 -2.52 15.22 16.38
N LEU A 383 -1.51 15.63 17.15
CA LEU A 383 -1.13 14.94 18.38
C LEU A 383 -2.23 15.03 19.45
N PRO A 384 -2.83 13.90 19.89
CA PRO A 384 -3.83 13.90 20.96
C PRO A 384 -3.24 14.39 22.30
N ALA A 385 -4.09 14.98 23.14
CA ALA A 385 -3.66 15.57 24.42
C ALA A 385 -3.01 14.59 25.40
N HIS A 386 -3.26 13.29 25.29
CA HIS A 386 -2.70 12.23 26.13
C HIS A 386 -1.35 11.70 25.64
N LEU A 387 -0.91 12.11 24.44
CA LEU A 387 0.37 11.73 23.86
C LEU A 387 1.38 12.86 23.95
N GLU A 388 2.64 12.49 23.94
CA GLU A 388 3.82 13.32 23.69
C GLU A 388 4.58 12.79 22.49
N THR A 389 5.44 13.63 21.92
CA THR A 389 6.25 13.27 20.78
C THR A 389 7.69 13.73 20.94
N LEU A 390 8.62 12.86 20.59
CA LEU A 390 9.99 13.23 20.25
C LEU A 390 10.07 13.36 18.74
N TYR A 391 10.42 14.53 18.23
CA TYR A 391 10.71 14.75 16.83
C TYR A 391 12.14 15.22 16.66
N TRP A 392 12.91 14.51 15.86
CA TRP A 392 14.26 14.88 15.43
C TRP A 392 14.29 15.00 13.91
N GLU A 393 14.91 16.07 13.41
CA GLU A 393 15.16 16.29 11.99
C GLU A 393 16.65 16.54 11.77
N HIS A 394 17.23 15.84 10.81
CA HIS A 394 18.61 16.08 10.42
C HIS A 394 18.74 17.45 9.71
N PRO A 395 19.84 18.22 9.94
CA PRO A 395 20.02 19.55 9.35
C PRO A 395 19.93 19.62 7.82
N GLU A 396 20.16 18.51 7.11
CA GLU A 396 19.96 18.43 5.66
C GLU A 396 18.48 18.46 5.24
N GLY A 397 17.53 18.38 6.17
CA GLY A 397 16.10 18.45 5.89
C GLY A 397 15.50 17.27 5.12
N ARG A 398 16.19 16.11 5.10
CA ARG A 398 15.76 14.91 4.33
C ARG A 398 15.65 13.66 5.20
N LYS A 399 15.89 13.77 6.50
CA LYS A 399 15.76 12.67 7.44
C LYS A 399 15.10 13.15 8.71
N SER A 400 14.15 12.38 9.20
CA SER A 400 13.56 12.61 10.52
C SER A 400 13.17 11.30 11.19
N VAL A 401 13.10 11.37 12.50
CA VAL A 401 12.58 10.33 13.38
C VAL A 401 11.60 10.98 14.35
N ARG A 402 10.36 10.49 14.30
CA ARG A 402 9.34 10.83 15.30
C ARG A 402 9.01 9.58 16.11
N ILE A 403 8.94 9.73 17.43
CA ILE A 403 8.50 8.68 18.35
C ILE A 403 7.38 9.27 19.20
N ASN A 404 6.18 8.71 19.09
CA ASN A 404 5.04 9.07 19.92
C ASN A 404 4.96 8.13 21.13
N PHE A 405 4.60 8.70 22.28
CA PHE A 405 4.48 7.96 23.53
C PHE A 405 3.42 8.59 24.45
N GLU A 406 2.88 7.79 25.36
CA GLU A 406 1.90 8.26 26.33
C GLU A 406 2.55 9.17 27.38
N LYS A 407 1.86 10.26 27.76
CA LYS A 407 2.31 11.16 28.86
C LYS A 407 2.46 10.40 30.18
N ASN A 408 1.50 9.52 30.45
CA ASN A 408 1.49 8.72 31.66
C ASN A 408 2.21 7.40 31.42
N GLY A 409 3.37 7.20 32.03
CA GLY A 409 4.14 5.97 31.92
C GLY A 409 5.10 5.89 30.74
N GLY A 410 5.03 6.83 29.77
CA GLY A 410 5.96 6.93 28.65
C GLY A 410 5.90 5.80 27.63
N ALA A 411 4.84 4.98 27.63
CA ALA A 411 4.72 3.84 26.72
C ALA A 411 4.70 4.30 25.26
N VAL A 412 5.61 3.78 24.42
CA VAL A 412 5.70 4.13 23.00
C VAL A 412 4.50 3.58 22.24
N THR A 413 3.88 4.44 21.41
CA THR A 413 2.68 4.14 20.62
C THR A 413 2.95 4.12 19.12
N GLY A 414 3.97 4.82 18.62
CA GLY A 414 4.24 4.85 17.19
C GLY A 414 5.57 5.49 16.82
N PHE A 415 6.02 5.16 15.62
CA PHE A 415 7.22 5.67 14.95
C PHE A 415 6.86 6.21 13.59
N ASN A 416 7.39 7.38 13.22
CA ASN A 416 7.34 7.94 11.88
C ASN A 416 8.78 8.26 11.43
N LEU A 417 9.20 7.71 10.30
CA LEU A 417 10.59 7.71 9.85
C LEU A 417 10.64 8.25 8.42
N MET A 418 11.46 9.27 8.20
CA MET A 418 11.77 9.82 6.87
C MET A 418 13.25 9.66 6.60
N GLY A 419 13.62 8.98 5.51
CA GLY A 419 15.02 8.75 5.11
C GLY A 419 15.87 7.99 6.14
N VAL A 420 15.22 7.38 7.13
CA VAL A 420 15.83 6.52 8.16
C VAL A 420 15.07 5.20 8.16
N ARG A 421 15.80 4.08 8.23
CA ARG A 421 15.18 2.75 8.26
C ARG A 421 15.34 2.12 9.63
N TYR A 422 14.21 1.78 10.25
CA TYR A 422 14.18 0.93 11.44
C TYR A 422 13.55 -0.43 11.14
N ARG A 423 13.96 -1.43 11.90
CA ARG A 423 13.42 -2.80 11.82
C ARG A 423 11.99 -2.80 12.34
N GLN A 424 11.06 -3.21 11.50
CA GLN A 424 9.64 -3.28 11.84
C GLN A 424 9.40 -4.14 13.09
N GLU A 425 9.99 -5.32 13.15
CA GLU A 425 9.81 -6.27 14.25
C GLU A 425 10.26 -5.71 15.60
N VAL A 426 11.27 -4.84 15.61
CA VAL A 426 11.76 -4.19 16.84
C VAL A 426 10.79 -3.09 17.28
N CYS A 427 10.38 -2.22 16.36
CA CYS A 427 9.42 -1.15 16.64
C CYS A 427 8.07 -1.73 17.08
N GLU A 428 7.57 -2.75 16.37
CA GLU A 428 6.32 -3.43 16.67
C GLU A 428 6.36 -4.09 18.07
N LYS A 429 7.48 -4.71 18.43
CA LYS A 429 7.65 -5.30 19.75
C LYS A 429 7.57 -4.22 20.85
N TRP A 430 8.27 -3.10 20.71
CA TRP A 430 8.23 -2.03 21.69
C TRP A 430 6.82 -1.46 21.87
N ILE A 431 6.07 -1.30 20.77
CA ILE A 431 4.68 -0.84 20.82
C ILE A 431 3.80 -1.88 21.54
N LYS A 432 3.89 -3.17 21.17
CA LYS A 432 3.10 -4.26 21.78
C LYS A 432 3.37 -4.42 23.26
N GLU A 433 4.65 -4.35 23.66
CA GLU A 433 5.08 -4.48 25.06
C GLU A 433 4.90 -3.18 25.86
N ARG A 434 4.39 -2.10 25.20
CA ARG A 434 4.21 -0.78 25.84
C ARG A 434 5.51 -0.27 26.50
N THR A 435 6.63 -0.48 25.80
CA THR A 435 7.97 -0.14 26.32
C THR A 435 8.09 1.38 26.56
N PRO A 436 8.56 1.81 27.72
CA PRO A 436 8.76 3.24 28.00
C PRO A 436 9.78 3.89 27.08
N ILE A 437 9.55 5.15 26.70
CA ILE A 437 10.42 5.90 25.78
C ILE A 437 11.88 5.91 26.25
N SER A 438 12.16 6.00 27.55
CA SER A 438 13.52 5.94 28.09
C SER A 438 14.25 4.64 27.73
N GLN A 439 13.56 3.50 27.86
CA GLN A 439 14.11 2.19 27.51
C GLN A 439 14.26 2.02 25.99
N VAL A 440 13.32 2.56 25.21
CA VAL A 440 13.42 2.58 23.74
C VAL A 440 14.67 3.37 23.33
N LEU A 441 14.89 4.55 23.90
CA LEU A 441 16.05 5.39 23.60
C LEU A 441 17.37 4.74 24.01
N GLU A 442 17.45 4.11 25.18
CA GLU A 442 18.62 3.33 25.58
C GLU A 442 19.00 2.24 24.57
N ASN A 443 18.00 1.65 23.93
CA ASN A 443 18.14 0.51 23.04
C ASN A 443 17.89 0.86 21.56
N LEU A 444 17.85 2.14 21.20
CA LEU A 444 17.44 2.60 19.87
C LEU A 444 18.27 1.97 18.73
N SER A 445 19.55 1.69 18.99
CA SER A 445 20.44 1.02 18.05
C SER A 445 19.97 -0.37 17.60
N LEU A 446 19.09 -1.05 18.37
CA LEU A 446 18.51 -2.34 17.99
C LEU A 446 17.56 -2.21 16.81
N ALA A 447 16.92 -1.06 16.67
CA ALA A 447 15.98 -0.79 15.58
C ALA A 447 16.67 -0.47 14.25
N ASN A 448 17.94 -0.08 14.26
CA ASN A 448 18.64 0.25 13.00
C ASN A 448 18.63 -0.94 12.03
N PHE A 449 18.16 -0.71 10.80
CA PHE A 449 17.92 -1.80 9.85
C PHE A 449 19.23 -2.48 9.42
N ASP A 450 20.25 -1.69 9.13
CA ASP A 450 21.55 -2.19 8.69
C ASP A 450 22.67 -1.22 9.13
N PRO A 451 23.16 -1.38 10.38
CA PRO A 451 24.11 -0.45 10.96
C PRO A 451 25.50 -0.46 10.29
N GLU A 452 25.78 -1.43 9.41
CA GLU A 452 27.04 -1.50 8.67
C GLU A 452 26.99 -0.63 7.40
N PHE A 453 25.81 -0.48 6.79
CA PHE A 453 25.63 0.25 5.53
C PHE A 453 24.94 1.61 5.69
N PHE A 454 24.17 1.82 6.78
CA PHE A 454 23.46 3.07 7.02
C PHE A 454 24.09 3.86 8.17
N ARG A 455 24.11 5.19 8.00
CA ARG A 455 24.53 6.10 9.08
C ARG A 455 23.57 5.99 10.25
N GLN A 456 24.11 5.98 11.45
CA GLN A 456 23.40 5.89 12.72
C GLN A 456 23.20 7.29 13.28
N TYR A 457 21.97 7.62 13.69
CA TYR A 457 21.57 8.93 14.22
C TYR A 457 21.10 8.86 15.67
N GLU A 458 21.20 7.68 16.29
CA GLU A 458 20.66 7.41 17.64
C GLU A 458 21.23 8.33 18.70
N SER A 459 22.53 8.66 18.61
CA SER A 459 23.17 9.59 19.56
C SER A 459 22.59 11.01 19.45
N GLU A 460 22.36 11.49 18.22
CA GLU A 460 21.82 12.83 17.98
C GLU A 460 20.35 12.92 18.47
N ILE A 461 19.57 11.87 18.23
CA ILE A 461 18.18 11.75 18.70
C ILE A 461 18.12 11.75 20.22
N LEU A 462 19.00 10.96 20.85
CA LEU A 462 19.07 10.85 22.30
C LEU A 462 19.52 12.16 22.96
N ASP A 463 20.52 12.83 22.41
CA ASP A 463 20.99 14.12 22.89
C ASP A 463 19.89 15.19 22.80
N GLN A 464 19.09 15.17 21.76
CA GLN A 464 17.94 16.06 21.64
C GLN A 464 16.90 15.78 22.74
N TYR A 465 16.52 14.53 22.94
CA TYR A 465 15.58 14.16 24.01
C TYR A 465 16.09 14.55 25.40
N ASN A 466 17.36 14.25 25.69
CA ASN A 466 17.98 14.59 26.95
C ASN A 466 17.96 16.12 27.25
N ARG A 467 18.24 16.93 26.20
CA ARG A 467 18.17 18.40 26.32
C ARG A 467 16.74 18.89 26.57
N GLN A 468 15.75 18.34 25.85
CA GLN A 468 14.34 18.75 25.95
C GLN A 468 13.73 18.38 27.31
N ASN A 469 14.12 17.23 27.88
CA ASN A 469 13.50 16.67 29.08
C ASN A 469 14.39 16.75 30.32
N ASN A 470 15.56 17.39 30.21
CA ASN A 470 16.55 17.49 31.30
C ASN A 470 16.90 16.12 31.91
N THR A 471 17.13 15.13 31.03
CA THR A 471 17.48 13.74 31.36
C THR A 471 18.93 13.44 30.97
N ASN A 472 19.47 12.29 31.42
CA ASN A 472 20.81 11.82 31.05
C ASN A 472 20.77 10.32 30.65
N ILE A 473 19.87 9.99 29.72
CA ILE A 473 19.77 8.64 29.16
C ILE A 473 21.01 8.41 28.30
N ARG A 474 21.53 7.19 28.27
CA ARG A 474 22.70 6.80 27.48
C ARG A 474 22.37 5.59 26.62
N LEU A 475 22.92 5.53 25.41
CA LEU A 475 22.81 4.34 24.59
C LEU A 475 23.47 3.15 25.30
N SER A 476 22.80 2.03 25.29
CA SER A 476 23.29 0.77 25.81
C SER A 476 24.61 0.38 25.12
N SER A 477 25.68 0.16 25.90
CA SER A 477 26.99 -0.16 25.34
C SER A 477 26.98 -1.52 24.61
N LYS A 478 27.83 -1.68 23.56
CA LYS A 478 27.93 -2.83 22.64
C LYS A 478 28.11 -4.25 23.27
N ARG A 479 27.94 -4.44 24.57
CA ARG A 479 27.76 -5.77 25.17
C ARG A 479 26.51 -6.53 24.63
N SER A 480 25.73 -5.86 23.81
CA SER A 480 24.43 -6.31 23.31
C SER A 480 24.45 -7.24 22.09
N ARG A 481 25.58 -7.58 21.46
CA ARG A 481 25.53 -8.60 20.37
C ARG A 481 24.91 -9.92 20.84
N ASN A 482 25.18 -10.32 22.08
CA ASN A 482 24.52 -11.49 22.69
C ASN A 482 23.07 -11.22 23.11
N GLN A 483 22.68 -9.96 23.38
CA GLN A 483 21.30 -9.61 23.70
C GLN A 483 20.45 -9.50 22.43
N VAL A 484 20.99 -8.98 21.32
CA VAL A 484 20.31 -8.95 20.01
C VAL A 484 20.03 -10.37 19.55
N SER A 485 21.03 -11.26 19.64
CA SER A 485 20.85 -12.70 19.30
C SER A 485 19.81 -13.37 20.21
N ARG A 486 19.82 -13.10 21.51
CA ARG A 486 18.79 -13.59 22.47
C ARG A 486 17.43 -12.92 22.24
N PHE A 487 17.40 -11.64 21.91
CA PHE A 487 16.18 -10.92 21.59
C PHE A 487 15.52 -11.48 20.32
N LEU A 488 16.30 -11.72 19.26
CA LEU A 488 15.81 -12.31 18.01
C LEU A 488 15.48 -13.79 18.14
N SER A 489 16.21 -14.57 18.96
CA SER A 489 15.88 -15.97 19.23
C SER A 489 14.59 -16.14 20.04
N ASN A 490 14.29 -15.20 20.92
CA ASN A 490 13.00 -15.19 21.65
C ASN A 490 11.82 -14.80 20.75
N LEU A 491 12.05 -13.98 19.70
CA LEU A 491 11.04 -13.70 18.66
C LEU A 491 10.72 -14.97 17.86
N GLY A 492 11.71 -15.78 17.53
CA GLY A 492 11.53 -17.06 16.82
C GLY A 492 10.82 -18.15 17.65
N GLN A 493 10.87 -18.09 18.98
CA GLN A 493 10.19 -19.04 19.85
C GLN A 493 8.73 -18.68 20.15
N GLN A 494 8.36 -17.39 20.11
CA GLN A 494 6.96 -16.97 20.28
C GLN A 494 6.13 -17.09 19.00
N SER A 495 6.74 -17.25 17.84
CA SER A 495 6.04 -17.59 16.59
C SER A 495 5.70 -19.08 16.47
N ASN A 496 6.13 -19.90 17.42
CA ASN A 496 5.92 -21.35 17.46
C ASN A 496 4.98 -21.79 18.62
N ALA A 497 4.28 -20.85 19.26
CA ALA A 497 3.26 -21.13 20.27
C ALA A 497 1.85 -20.75 19.82
#